data_36710f1c95750fb77f3e4c864425ff47
#
_entry.id   36710f1c95750fb77f3e4c864425ff47
#
_cell.length_a   1.000
_cell.length_b   1.000
_cell.length_c   1.000
_cell.angle_alpha   90.00
_cell.angle_beta   90.00
_cell.angle_gamma   90.00
#
_symmetry.space_group_name_H-M   'P 1'
#
loop_
_entity.id
_entity.type
_entity.pdbx_description
1 polymer ?
#
loop_
_entity_poly.entity_id
_entity_poly.type
_entity_poly.pdbx_seq_one_letter_code
_entity_poly.pdbx_strand_id
1 'polypeptide(L)'
;MNRLNMKYKFNLKMVLICFLTILSFKQSSLFAQSPGTGIFFQAIARDQYANPAKDRRIYVQSSIVQSTASGTKVLIEEHQTTTDGSGVFSISVGQGTRTGGTVANLDKVEWAKGPYYLNLKISITPMAPVANWDYTKDWIDL
;
A
#
# COMPACT_ATOMS: atom_id res chain seq x y z
N MET A 1 -62.97 24.98 -35.58
CA MET A 1 -61.82 24.09 -35.54
C MET A 1 -60.54 24.98 -35.66
N ASN A 2 -60.08 25.50 -34.52
CA ASN A 2 -58.96 26.47 -34.46
C ASN A 2 -57.65 25.68 -34.25
N ARG A 3 -56.82 25.67 -35.25
CA ARG A 3 -55.44 25.17 -35.14
C ARG A 3 -54.60 26.29 -34.53
N LEU A 4 -54.18 26.08 -33.29
CA LEU A 4 -53.15 26.92 -32.62
C LEU A 4 -51.80 26.72 -33.30
N ASN A 5 -51.43 27.65 -34.14
CA ASN A 5 -50.05 27.74 -34.70
C ASN A 5 -49.13 28.37 -33.64
N MET A 6 -48.58 27.55 -32.79
CA MET A 6 -47.60 27.97 -31.80
C MET A 6 -46.23 28.10 -32.53
N LYS A 7 -45.88 29.29 -33.00
CA LYS A 7 -44.57 29.60 -33.57
C LYS A 7 -43.58 29.76 -32.42
N TYR A 8 -42.83 28.71 -32.12
CA TYR A 8 -41.68 28.83 -31.21
C TYR A 8 -40.65 29.72 -31.86
N LYS A 9 -40.53 30.98 -31.42
CA LYS A 9 -39.39 31.82 -31.73
C LYS A 9 -38.18 31.24 -31.00
N PHE A 10 -37.39 30.47 -31.72
CA PHE A 10 -36.14 29.88 -31.21
C PHE A 10 -35.18 31.03 -30.89
N ASN A 11 -34.97 31.28 -29.59
CA ASN A 11 -34.14 32.39 -29.13
C ASN A 11 -32.66 31.93 -29.15
N LEU A 12 -31.95 32.24 -30.27
CA LEU A 12 -30.58 31.83 -30.50
C LEU A 12 -29.64 32.20 -29.33
N LYS A 13 -29.94 33.31 -28.63
CA LYS A 13 -29.18 33.72 -27.43
C LYS A 13 -29.35 32.71 -26.27
N MET A 14 -30.54 32.15 -26.10
CA MET A 14 -30.83 31.19 -25.04
C MET A 14 -30.13 29.86 -25.31
N VAL A 15 -30.05 29.40 -26.53
CA VAL A 15 -29.30 28.22 -26.97
C VAL A 15 -27.80 28.42 -26.75
N LEU A 16 -27.28 29.61 -27.10
CA LEU A 16 -25.87 29.91 -26.89
C LEU A 16 -25.47 29.92 -25.40
N ILE A 17 -26.36 30.44 -24.54
CA ILE A 17 -26.15 30.45 -23.08
C ILE A 17 -26.16 29.01 -22.52
N CYS A 18 -27.09 28.16 -22.94
CA CYS A 18 -27.12 26.75 -22.55
C CYS A 18 -25.88 26.01 -23.05
N PHE A 19 -25.40 26.29 -24.23
CA PHE A 19 -24.17 25.66 -24.74
C PHE A 19 -22.92 26.11 -23.98
N LEU A 20 -22.85 27.38 -23.58
CA LEU A 20 -21.74 27.90 -22.77
C LEU A 20 -21.73 27.32 -21.37
N THR A 21 -22.88 27.09 -20.76
CA THR A 21 -22.97 26.46 -19.41
C THR A 21 -22.58 24.98 -19.42
N ILE A 22 -22.83 24.25 -20.48
CA ILE A 22 -22.41 22.85 -20.64
C ILE A 22 -20.89 22.77 -20.83
N LEU A 23 -20.23 23.71 -21.47
CA LEU A 23 -18.77 23.73 -21.62
C LEU A 23 -18.05 24.08 -20.30
N SER A 24 -18.73 24.67 -19.34
CA SER A 24 -18.14 25.07 -18.04
C SER A 24 -18.06 23.96 -17.01
N PHE A 25 -18.56 22.75 -17.29
CA PHE A 25 -18.27 21.58 -16.48
C PHE A 25 -16.81 21.23 -16.62
N LYS A 26 -15.97 21.87 -15.80
CA LYS A 26 -14.59 21.40 -15.60
C LYS A 26 -14.72 19.95 -15.12
N GLN A 27 -14.33 19.02 -15.96
CA GLN A 27 -14.09 17.64 -15.54
C GLN A 27 -13.00 17.71 -14.49
N SER A 28 -13.40 17.68 -13.22
CA SER A 28 -12.49 17.32 -12.15
C SER A 28 -12.01 15.92 -12.50
N SER A 29 -10.78 15.81 -12.97
CA SER A 29 -10.12 14.52 -13.09
C SER A 29 -10.15 13.92 -11.69
N LEU A 30 -11.05 12.98 -11.43
CA LEU A 30 -10.94 12.08 -10.33
C LEU A 30 -9.62 11.32 -10.57
N PHE A 31 -8.55 11.80 -9.93
CA PHE A 31 -7.38 10.99 -9.76
C PHE A 31 -7.88 9.82 -8.90
N ALA A 32 -8.32 8.74 -9.55
CA ALA A 32 -8.36 7.45 -8.92
C ALA A 32 -6.95 7.25 -8.37
N GLN A 33 -6.80 7.30 -7.05
CA GLN A 33 -5.56 6.92 -6.41
C GLN A 33 -5.25 5.54 -6.99
N SER A 34 -4.16 5.43 -7.76
CA SER A 34 -3.65 4.12 -8.14
C SER A 34 -3.58 3.32 -6.85
N PRO A 35 -4.28 2.19 -6.73
CA PRO A 35 -4.09 1.32 -5.58
C PRO A 35 -2.59 1.11 -5.50
N GLY A 36 -1.98 1.51 -4.39
CA GLY A 36 -0.53 1.42 -4.24
C GLY A 36 -0.13 0.00 -4.59
N THR A 37 0.77 -0.15 -5.57
CA THR A 37 1.27 -1.44 -6.02
C THR A 37 2.02 -2.07 -4.85
N GLY A 38 1.34 -2.88 -4.04
CA GLY A 38 1.91 -3.52 -2.86
C GLY A 38 1.07 -4.71 -2.42
N ILE A 39 1.70 -5.63 -1.72
CA ILE A 39 1.01 -6.74 -1.06
C ILE A 39 0.74 -6.31 0.38
N PHE A 40 -0.53 -6.10 0.70
CA PHE A 40 -0.94 -5.75 2.06
C PHE A 40 -0.79 -6.96 2.99
N PHE A 41 -0.12 -6.76 4.10
CA PHE A 41 0.09 -7.77 5.14
C PHE A 41 -0.26 -7.18 6.51
N GLN A 42 -0.96 -7.99 7.33
CA GLN A 42 -1.32 -7.64 8.69
C GLN A 42 -1.09 -8.83 9.62
N ALA A 43 -0.54 -8.58 10.81
CA ALA A 43 -0.31 -9.63 11.81
C ALA A 43 -0.31 -9.05 13.23
N ILE A 44 -0.21 -9.93 14.23
CA ILE A 44 0.00 -9.58 15.63
C ILE A 44 1.45 -9.86 15.97
N ALA A 45 2.19 -8.81 16.34
CA ALA A 45 3.53 -8.98 16.92
C ALA A 45 3.43 -9.50 18.35
N ARG A 46 4.24 -10.50 18.67
CA ARG A 46 4.31 -11.09 20.03
C ARG A 46 5.73 -11.06 20.55
N ASP A 47 5.87 -10.80 21.84
CA ASP A 47 7.15 -10.88 22.53
C ASP A 47 7.60 -12.33 22.73
N GLN A 48 8.78 -12.53 23.32
CA GLN A 48 9.35 -13.85 23.62
C GLN A 48 8.51 -14.71 24.59
N TYR A 49 7.53 -14.09 25.27
CA TYR A 49 6.58 -14.76 26.16
C TYR A 49 5.21 -14.98 25.51
N ALA A 50 5.11 -14.78 24.18
CA ALA A 50 3.89 -14.86 23.39
C ALA A 50 2.82 -13.80 23.72
N ASN A 51 3.14 -12.76 24.51
CA ASN A 51 2.23 -11.64 24.76
C ASN A 51 2.20 -10.69 23.56
N PRO A 52 1.04 -10.08 23.23
CA PRO A 52 0.98 -9.05 22.23
C PRO A 52 1.90 -7.87 22.55
N ALA A 53 2.74 -7.48 21.61
CA ALA A 53 3.65 -6.35 21.73
C ALA A 53 2.87 -5.03 21.48
N LYS A 54 2.13 -4.57 22.49
CA LYS A 54 1.22 -3.42 22.41
C LYS A 54 1.97 -2.10 22.34
N ASP A 55 1.49 -1.21 21.45
CA ASP A 55 2.00 0.17 21.30
C ASP A 55 3.53 0.24 21.16
N ARG A 56 4.09 -0.71 20.42
CA ARG A 56 5.54 -0.87 20.24
C ARG A 56 5.96 -0.50 18.82
N ARG A 57 7.06 0.22 18.72
CA ARG A 57 7.74 0.35 17.43
C ARG A 57 8.32 -0.99 17.04
N ILE A 58 8.09 -1.38 15.79
CA ILE A 58 8.64 -2.60 15.21
C ILE A 58 9.29 -2.28 13.87
N TYR A 59 10.26 -3.10 13.53
CA TYR A 59 10.87 -3.17 12.22
C TYR A 59 10.45 -4.47 11.57
N VAL A 60 10.12 -4.44 10.29
CA VAL A 60 9.69 -5.62 9.54
C VAL A 60 10.55 -5.73 8.30
N GLN A 61 11.27 -6.81 8.15
CA GLN A 61 11.97 -7.14 6.91
C GLN A 61 11.09 -8.08 6.10
N SER A 62 10.69 -7.64 4.92
CA SER A 62 9.98 -8.47 3.94
C SER A 62 10.95 -8.94 2.85
N SER A 63 10.83 -10.20 2.45
CA SER A 63 11.63 -10.76 1.35
C SER A 63 10.74 -11.54 0.40
N ILE A 64 10.76 -11.16 -0.89
CA ILE A 64 10.18 -11.99 -1.96
C ILE A 64 11.27 -12.98 -2.38
N VAL A 65 10.95 -14.27 -2.27
CA VAL A 65 11.89 -15.37 -2.50
C VAL A 65 11.39 -16.24 -3.64
N GLN A 66 12.25 -16.56 -4.59
CA GLN A 66 11.90 -17.34 -5.78
C GLN A 66 12.21 -18.83 -5.61
N SER A 67 11.39 -19.66 -6.22
CA SER A 67 11.50 -21.11 -6.37
C SER A 67 11.21 -21.93 -5.11
N THR A 68 11.80 -21.61 -3.97
CA THR A 68 11.58 -22.25 -2.65
C THR A 68 11.57 -21.21 -1.55
N ALA A 69 11.05 -21.54 -0.38
CA ALA A 69 11.01 -20.63 0.77
C ALA A 69 12.43 -20.17 1.23
N SER A 70 13.45 -20.94 0.92
CA SER A 70 14.87 -20.62 1.18
C SER A 70 15.65 -20.30 -0.11
N GLY A 71 14.96 -20.03 -1.20
CA GLY A 71 15.55 -19.76 -2.50
C GLY A 71 16.18 -18.36 -2.63
N THR A 72 16.32 -17.89 -3.88
CA THR A 72 16.91 -16.58 -4.14
C THR A 72 15.96 -15.47 -3.73
N LYS A 73 16.43 -14.56 -2.87
CA LYS A 73 15.71 -13.35 -2.51
C LYS A 73 15.79 -12.36 -3.66
N VAL A 74 14.66 -12.13 -4.32
CA VAL A 74 14.58 -11.23 -5.48
C VAL A 74 14.30 -9.78 -5.06
N LEU A 75 13.62 -9.56 -3.95
CA LEU A 75 13.38 -8.25 -3.35
C LEU A 75 13.48 -8.36 -1.84
N ILE A 76 14.19 -7.45 -1.20
CA ILE A 76 14.26 -7.32 0.26
C ILE A 76 13.96 -5.87 0.60
N GLU A 77 12.98 -5.66 1.48
CA GLU A 77 12.58 -4.35 1.96
C GLU A 77 12.49 -4.34 3.48
N GLU A 78 12.73 -3.18 4.05
CA GLU A 78 12.51 -2.90 5.47
C GLU A 78 11.42 -1.86 5.64
N HIS A 79 10.55 -2.12 6.61
CA HIS A 79 9.46 -1.26 7.03
C HIS A 79 9.62 -0.93 8.50
N GLN A 80 9.29 0.30 8.87
CA GLN A 80 9.16 0.71 10.25
C GLN A 80 7.70 1.07 10.50
N THR A 81 7.09 0.46 11.51
CA THR A 81 5.71 0.73 11.90
C THR A 81 5.54 0.63 13.40
N THR A 82 4.31 0.85 13.90
CA THR A 82 3.97 0.72 15.32
C THR A 82 2.78 -0.21 15.43
N THR A 83 2.81 -1.10 16.41
CA THR A 83 1.66 -1.93 16.77
C THR A 83 0.61 -1.10 17.50
N ASP A 84 -0.64 -1.50 17.37
CA ASP A 84 -1.74 -0.94 18.17
C ASP A 84 -1.80 -1.51 19.59
N GLY A 85 -2.82 -1.09 20.37
CA GLY A 85 -3.07 -1.60 21.74
C GLY A 85 -3.40 -3.09 21.83
N SER A 86 -3.55 -3.79 20.71
CA SER A 86 -3.73 -5.25 20.61
C SER A 86 -2.48 -5.96 20.08
N GLY A 87 -1.43 -5.20 19.74
CA GLY A 87 -0.21 -5.73 19.14
C GLY A 87 -0.30 -5.92 17.61
N VAL A 88 -1.38 -5.44 16.98
CA VAL A 88 -1.57 -5.57 15.54
C VAL A 88 -0.74 -4.52 14.81
N PHE A 89 -0.13 -4.93 13.70
CA PHE A 89 0.55 -4.05 12.75
C PHE A 89 0.16 -4.40 11.33
N SER A 90 0.38 -3.45 10.43
CA SER A 90 0.23 -3.65 8.98
C SER A 90 1.38 -3.02 8.23
N ILE A 91 1.74 -3.62 7.10
CA ILE A 91 2.69 -3.11 6.12
C ILE A 91 2.15 -3.33 4.71
N SER A 92 2.72 -2.61 3.76
CA SER A 92 2.49 -2.85 2.33
C SER A 92 3.83 -3.21 1.68
N VAL A 93 4.05 -4.50 1.40
CA VAL A 93 5.25 -4.98 0.71
C VAL A 93 5.29 -4.36 -0.69
N GLY A 94 6.41 -3.83 -1.10
CA GLY A 94 6.55 -2.99 -2.29
C GLY A 94 6.56 -1.48 -1.99
N GLN A 95 6.32 -1.08 -0.73
CA GLN A 95 6.33 0.30 -0.26
C GLN A 95 7.39 0.55 0.83
N GLY A 96 8.19 -0.47 1.15
CA GLY A 96 9.27 -0.37 2.11
C GLY A 96 10.54 0.26 1.53
N THR A 97 11.54 0.43 2.38
CA THR A 97 12.88 0.81 1.95
C THR A 97 13.61 -0.42 1.45
N ARG A 98 13.99 -0.43 0.17
CA ARG A 98 14.75 -1.55 -0.39
C ARG A 98 16.12 -1.65 0.25
N THR A 99 16.46 -2.84 0.76
CA THR A 99 17.76 -3.14 1.38
C THR A 99 18.52 -4.23 0.61
N GLY A 100 17.88 -4.91 -0.37
CA GLY A 100 18.56 -5.95 -1.15
C GLY A 100 17.69 -6.57 -2.23
N GLY A 101 18.17 -7.70 -2.75
CA GLY A 101 17.51 -8.45 -3.82
C GLY A 101 18.02 -8.10 -5.21
N THR A 102 17.53 -8.84 -6.22
CA THR A 102 17.96 -8.73 -7.62
C THR A 102 17.15 -7.72 -8.43
N VAL A 103 15.94 -7.36 -7.96
CA VAL A 103 15.05 -6.38 -8.61
C VAL A 103 14.98 -5.06 -7.84
N ALA A 104 14.62 -3.99 -8.53
CA ALA A 104 14.59 -2.64 -7.94
C ALA A 104 13.33 -2.40 -7.08
N ASN A 105 12.21 -2.99 -7.45
CA ASN A 105 10.92 -2.83 -6.77
C ASN A 105 10.00 -4.02 -7.11
N LEU A 106 8.82 -4.06 -6.47
CA LEU A 106 7.85 -5.14 -6.61
C LEU A 106 7.33 -5.28 -8.05
N ASP A 107 7.19 -4.18 -8.80
CA ASP A 107 6.71 -4.20 -10.19
C ASP A 107 7.70 -4.87 -11.16
N LYS A 108 8.95 -5.02 -10.75
CA LYS A 108 9.99 -5.68 -11.54
C LYS A 108 10.14 -7.17 -11.24
N VAL A 109 9.33 -7.70 -10.33
CA VAL A 109 9.28 -9.14 -10.07
C VAL A 109 8.61 -9.82 -11.25
N GLU A 110 9.29 -10.79 -11.86
CA GLU A 110 8.78 -11.56 -13.01
C GLU A 110 7.87 -12.69 -12.52
N TRP A 111 6.68 -12.35 -12.04
CA TRP A 111 5.74 -13.28 -11.39
C TRP A 111 5.47 -14.56 -12.19
N ALA A 112 5.57 -14.50 -13.53
CA ALA A 112 5.42 -15.67 -14.40
C ALA A 112 6.53 -16.73 -14.24
N LYS A 113 7.66 -16.36 -13.61
CA LYS A 113 8.78 -17.26 -13.32
C LYS A 113 8.71 -17.92 -11.95
N GLY A 114 7.56 -17.81 -11.25
CA GLY A 114 7.32 -18.36 -9.92
C GLY A 114 7.30 -19.88 -9.86
N PRO A 115 7.21 -20.51 -8.66
CA PRO A 115 6.57 -19.93 -7.47
C PRO A 115 7.43 -18.90 -6.73
N TYR A 116 6.71 -17.99 -6.03
CA TYR A 116 7.32 -17.02 -5.12
C TYR A 116 6.76 -17.18 -3.71
N TYR A 117 7.60 -16.87 -2.74
CA TYR A 117 7.28 -16.94 -1.32
C TYR A 117 7.53 -15.57 -0.70
N LEU A 118 6.69 -15.20 0.26
CA LEU A 118 6.90 -14.03 1.11
C LEU A 118 7.46 -14.51 2.45
N ASN A 119 8.71 -14.13 2.75
CA ASN A 119 9.30 -14.34 4.06
C ASN A 119 9.30 -13.02 4.82
N LEU A 120 8.91 -13.07 6.07
CA LEU A 120 8.86 -11.92 6.96
C LEU A 120 9.67 -12.19 8.21
N LYS A 121 10.39 -11.15 8.65
CA LYS A 121 11.04 -11.10 9.96
C LYS A 121 10.64 -9.84 10.67
N ILE A 122 10.50 -9.91 11.98
CA ILE A 122 10.23 -8.73 12.80
C ILE A 122 11.32 -8.53 13.84
N SER A 123 11.55 -7.29 14.21
CA SER A 123 12.32 -6.90 15.38
C SER A 123 11.49 -5.91 16.20
N ILE A 124 11.29 -6.20 17.47
CA ILE A 124 10.40 -5.46 18.36
C ILE A 124 11.24 -4.62 19.30
N THR A 125 11.06 -3.28 19.27
CA THR A 125 11.76 -2.39 20.19
C THR A 125 11.51 -2.81 21.65
N PRO A 126 12.53 -2.99 22.50
CA PRO A 126 12.37 -3.33 23.91
C PRO A 126 11.46 -2.33 24.65
N MET A 127 10.66 -2.79 25.61
CA MET A 127 9.78 -1.94 26.42
C MET A 127 10.58 -0.96 27.29
N ALA A 128 11.66 -1.44 27.88
CA ALA A 128 12.63 -0.61 28.59
C ALA A 128 13.85 -0.37 27.69
N PRO A 129 14.49 0.80 27.77
CA PRO A 129 15.71 1.07 27.02
C PRO A 129 16.78 0.00 27.32
N VAL A 130 17.28 -0.64 26.27
CA VAL A 130 18.40 -1.58 26.35
C VAL A 130 19.61 -0.94 25.69
N ALA A 131 20.71 -0.87 26.43
CA ALA A 131 21.95 -0.30 25.91
C ALA A 131 22.42 -1.10 24.69
N ASN A 132 22.78 -0.38 23.60
CA ASN A 132 23.25 -0.96 22.36
C ASN A 132 22.27 -1.91 21.65
N TRP A 133 20.95 -1.78 21.93
CA TRP A 133 19.96 -2.53 21.16
C TRP A 133 20.00 -2.11 19.70
N ASP A 134 20.03 -3.11 18.84
CA ASP A 134 20.14 -2.93 17.40
C ASP A 134 19.17 -3.88 16.71
N TYR A 135 18.10 -3.31 16.11
CA TYR A 135 17.05 -4.09 15.46
C TYR A 135 17.60 -5.02 14.37
N THR A 136 18.74 -4.69 13.76
CA THR A 136 19.33 -5.50 12.69
C THR A 136 19.90 -6.82 13.17
N LYS A 137 20.04 -6.99 14.49
CA LYS A 137 20.57 -8.20 15.14
C LYS A 137 19.50 -9.03 15.85
N ASP A 138 18.31 -8.45 16.05
CA ASP A 138 17.24 -9.06 16.84
C ASP A 138 16.04 -9.48 15.96
N TRP A 139 16.31 -10.02 14.79
CA TRP A 139 15.26 -10.51 13.90
C TRP A 139 14.65 -11.82 14.36
N ILE A 140 13.32 -11.87 14.37
CA ILE A 140 12.49 -13.06 14.66
C ILE A 140 11.74 -13.40 13.37
N ASP A 141 11.79 -14.66 12.92
CA ASP A 141 11.00 -15.16 11.79
C ASP A 141 9.52 -15.24 12.17
N LEU A 142 8.64 -14.83 11.24
CA LEU A 142 7.19 -14.90 11.36
C LEU A 142 6.64 -16.13 10.65
#